data_a049fb21bfa174a5133ba938af4ca020
#
_entry.id   a049fb21bfa174a5133ba938af4ca020
#
_cell.length_a   1.000
_cell.length_b   1.000
_cell.length_c   1.000
_cell.angle_alpha   90.00
_cell.angle_beta   90.00
_cell.angle_gamma   90.00
#
_symmetry.space_group_name_H-M   'P 1'
#
loop_
_entity.id
_entity.type
_entity.pdbx_description
1 polymer ?
#
loop_
_entity_poly.entity_id
_entity_poly.type
_entity_poly.pdbx_seq_one_letter_code
_entity_poly.pdbx_strand_id
1 'polypeptide(L)'
;MKSQHAKQDHLYALLKVAKELEIPHVYIHFFGDGRDTDPKSGARYMQELLDQIKNIGIGEIATVVGRYYAMDRDKRWERVEVGLNAMCVGDGEESTDPVKTIKERYDKGENDEFLKPIIVGGKEARIKGKFELYAYC
;
A
#
# COMPACT_ATOMS: atom_id res chain seq x y z
N MET A 1 15.69 -7.59 5.34
CA MET A 1 14.73 -8.12 6.32
C MET A 1 13.82 -9.13 5.64
N LYS A 2 13.60 -10.29 6.24
CA LYS A 2 12.78 -11.35 5.63
C LYS A 2 11.32 -11.13 6.04
N SER A 3 10.49 -10.61 5.16
CA SER A 3 9.04 -10.76 5.29
C SER A 3 8.68 -12.25 5.18
N GLN A 4 7.70 -12.73 5.94
CA GLN A 4 7.24 -14.11 5.87
C GLN A 4 6.54 -14.43 4.54
N HIS A 5 6.00 -13.44 3.85
CA HIS A 5 5.10 -13.63 2.72
C HIS A 5 5.69 -13.17 1.38
N ALA A 6 6.35 -12.02 1.35
CA ALA A 6 6.96 -11.48 0.14
C ALA A 6 8.08 -10.48 0.47
N LYS A 7 8.96 -10.24 -0.50
CA LYS A 7 9.94 -9.16 -0.44
C LYS A 7 9.49 -8.04 -1.38
N GLN A 8 9.78 -6.80 -0.99
CA GLN A 8 9.49 -5.63 -1.83
C GLN A 8 10.21 -5.70 -3.20
N ASP A 9 11.35 -6.38 -3.27
CA ASP A 9 12.06 -6.64 -4.53
C ASP A 9 11.21 -7.41 -5.56
N HIS A 10 10.29 -8.26 -5.12
CA HIS A 10 9.36 -8.96 -6.01
C HIS A 10 8.40 -7.99 -6.70
N LEU A 11 7.94 -6.97 -5.97
CA LEU A 11 7.11 -5.91 -6.54
C LEU A 11 7.89 -5.13 -7.61
N TYR A 12 9.16 -4.82 -7.35
CA TYR A 12 10.00 -4.13 -8.33
C TYR A 12 10.18 -4.94 -9.61
N ALA A 13 10.35 -6.26 -9.50
CA ALA A 13 10.40 -7.15 -10.66
C ALA A 13 9.09 -7.12 -11.46
N LEU A 14 7.93 -7.14 -10.78
CA LEU A 14 6.62 -7.04 -11.41
C LEU A 14 6.42 -5.69 -12.12
N LEU A 15 6.87 -4.59 -11.53
CA LEU A 15 6.81 -3.27 -12.16
C LEU A 15 7.65 -3.21 -13.44
N LYS A 16 8.84 -3.81 -13.44
CA LYS A 16 9.69 -3.91 -14.64
C LYS A 16 9.00 -4.68 -15.76
N VAL A 17 8.41 -5.84 -15.43
CA VAL A 17 7.66 -6.65 -16.41
C VAL A 17 6.45 -5.88 -16.92
N ALA A 18 5.70 -5.21 -16.05
CA ALA A 18 4.56 -4.40 -16.46
C ALA A 18 4.96 -3.30 -17.45
N LYS A 19 6.11 -2.67 -17.23
CA LYS A 19 6.66 -1.68 -18.15
C LYS A 19 7.06 -2.30 -19.50
N GLU A 20 7.76 -3.44 -19.48
CA GLU A 20 8.16 -4.15 -20.69
C GLU A 20 6.95 -4.59 -21.52
N LEU A 21 5.86 -4.98 -20.88
CA LEU A 21 4.59 -5.35 -21.52
C LEU A 21 3.72 -4.14 -21.89
N GLU A 22 4.20 -2.92 -21.66
CA GLU A 22 3.48 -1.69 -21.96
C GLU A 22 2.10 -1.60 -21.29
N ILE A 23 1.99 -2.12 -20.05
CA ILE A 23 0.77 -1.99 -19.24
C ILE A 23 0.53 -0.49 -18.99
N PRO A 24 -0.64 0.05 -19.32
CA PRO A 24 -0.86 1.49 -19.29
C PRO A 24 -0.88 2.08 -17.86
N HIS A 25 -1.42 1.35 -16.89
CA HIS A 25 -1.54 1.79 -15.51
C HIS A 25 -1.28 0.66 -14.54
N VAL A 26 -0.50 0.95 -13.49
CA VAL A 26 -0.29 0.04 -12.35
C VAL A 26 -0.52 0.83 -11.07
N TYR A 27 -1.51 0.42 -10.30
CA TYR A 27 -1.84 1.02 -9.00
C TYR A 27 -1.42 0.12 -7.87
N ILE A 28 -0.77 0.67 -6.85
CA ILE A 28 -0.22 -0.07 -5.73
C ILE A 28 -1.02 0.26 -4.47
N HIS A 29 -1.61 -0.75 -3.88
CA HIS A 29 -2.22 -0.69 -2.55
C HIS A 29 -1.21 -1.22 -1.54
N PHE A 30 -0.63 -0.34 -0.75
CA PHE A 30 0.41 -0.68 0.22
C PHE A 30 -0.19 -1.10 1.55
N PHE A 31 0.19 -2.28 2.04
CA PHE A 31 -0.21 -2.77 3.35
C PHE A 31 0.96 -2.65 4.33
N GLY A 32 0.77 -1.85 5.38
CA GLY A 32 1.75 -1.69 6.45
C GLY A 32 1.80 -2.95 7.31
N ASP A 33 3.00 -3.49 7.55
CA ASP A 33 3.19 -4.71 8.34
C ASP A 33 3.31 -4.38 9.84
N GLY A 34 4.46 -3.93 10.28
CA GLY A 34 4.74 -3.53 11.68
C GLY A 34 4.64 -4.65 12.70
N ARG A 35 4.42 -5.91 12.28
CA ARG A 35 4.32 -7.09 13.13
C ARG A 35 5.47 -8.07 12.89
N ASP A 36 5.74 -8.38 11.63
CA ASP A 36 6.87 -9.21 11.20
C ASP A 36 8.09 -8.33 10.81
N THR A 37 7.91 -7.02 10.82
CA THR A 37 8.92 -5.99 10.59
C THR A 37 8.89 -4.97 11.74
N ASP A 38 9.87 -4.04 11.77
CA ASP A 38 9.89 -2.95 12.73
C ASP A 38 8.58 -2.12 12.64
N PRO A 39 7.92 -1.83 13.76
CA PRO A 39 6.61 -1.16 13.79
C PRO A 39 6.53 0.20 13.10
N LYS A 40 7.67 0.87 12.89
CA LYS A 40 7.75 2.19 12.26
C LYS A 40 8.71 2.22 11.07
N SER A 41 8.77 1.13 10.32
CA SER A 41 9.61 1.02 9.12
C SER A 41 8.89 1.33 7.81
N GLY A 42 7.57 1.42 7.82
CA GLY A 42 6.74 1.61 6.62
C GLY A 42 7.06 2.88 5.85
N ALA A 43 7.36 3.99 6.53
CA ALA A 43 7.75 5.23 5.88
C ALA A 43 9.04 5.07 5.05
N ARG A 44 10.01 4.31 5.54
CA ARG A 44 11.24 4.00 4.82
C ARG A 44 10.95 3.11 3.60
N TYR A 45 10.19 2.04 3.76
CA TYR A 45 9.79 1.18 2.65
C TYR A 45 8.96 1.92 1.60
N MET A 46 8.09 2.83 2.02
CA MET A 46 7.35 3.69 1.10
C MET A 46 8.28 4.60 0.30
N GLN A 47 9.28 5.20 0.93
CA GLN A 47 10.27 6.02 0.23
C GLN A 47 11.07 5.20 -0.79
N GLU A 48 11.56 4.02 -0.39
CA GLU A 48 12.24 3.10 -1.30
C GLU A 48 11.36 2.70 -2.49
N LEU A 49 10.08 2.44 -2.25
CA LEU A 49 9.12 2.11 -3.30
C LEU A 49 8.90 3.28 -4.26
N LEU A 50 8.72 4.49 -3.76
CA LEU A 50 8.57 5.69 -4.59
C LEU A 50 9.81 5.95 -5.45
N ASP A 51 11.00 5.76 -4.89
CA ASP A 51 12.26 5.89 -5.64
C ASP A 51 12.36 4.85 -6.77
N GLN A 52 11.96 3.62 -6.51
CA GLN A 52 11.93 2.55 -7.54
C GLN A 52 10.86 2.81 -8.61
N ILE A 53 9.69 3.28 -8.24
CA ILE A 53 8.64 3.69 -9.19
C ILE A 53 9.19 4.75 -10.15
N LYS A 54 9.88 5.75 -9.61
CA LYS A 54 10.50 6.82 -10.40
C LYS A 54 11.60 6.28 -11.33
N ASN A 55 12.44 5.38 -10.86
CA ASN A 55 13.52 4.78 -11.64
C ASN A 55 13.01 3.85 -12.74
N ILE A 56 12.01 3.03 -12.44
CA ILE A 56 11.40 2.09 -13.40
C ILE A 56 10.52 2.85 -14.40
N GLY A 57 9.81 3.88 -13.93
CA GLY A 57 8.96 4.74 -14.77
C GLY A 57 7.54 4.23 -14.95
N ILE A 58 7.04 3.38 -14.07
CA ILE A 58 5.65 2.93 -13.99
C ILE A 58 5.26 2.66 -12.54
N GLY A 59 4.00 2.85 -12.22
CA GLY A 59 3.39 2.59 -10.94
C GLY A 59 2.97 3.87 -10.21
N GLU A 60 1.88 3.77 -9.48
CA GLU A 60 1.35 4.85 -8.64
C GLU A 60 0.84 4.24 -7.34
N ILE A 61 1.07 4.93 -6.23
CA ILE A 61 0.49 4.53 -4.95
C ILE A 61 -0.99 4.93 -4.94
N ALA A 62 -1.86 3.97 -4.72
CA ALA A 62 -3.30 4.20 -4.61
C ALA A 62 -3.74 4.42 -3.17
N THR A 63 -3.37 3.49 -2.28
CA THR A 63 -3.73 3.54 -0.86
C THR A 63 -2.61 3.02 0.03
N VAL A 64 -2.63 3.42 1.29
CA VAL A 64 -1.82 2.85 2.37
C VAL A 64 -2.76 2.45 3.50
N VAL A 65 -2.70 1.20 3.93
CA VAL A 65 -3.55 0.67 5.00
C VAL A 65 -2.74 -0.30 5.86
N GLY A 66 -2.86 -0.22 7.17
CA GLY A 66 -2.22 -1.19 8.08
C GLY A 66 -2.82 -2.60 7.94
N ARG A 67 -2.00 -3.63 8.14
CA ARG A 67 -2.44 -5.04 8.05
C ARG A 67 -3.58 -5.39 9.00
N TYR A 68 -3.71 -4.67 10.09
CA TYR A 68 -4.82 -4.85 11.03
C TYR A 68 -6.19 -4.77 10.35
N TYR A 69 -6.31 -3.89 9.33
CA TYR A 69 -7.51 -3.73 8.52
C TYR A 69 -7.46 -4.54 7.22
N ALA A 70 -6.35 -4.46 6.49
CA ALA A 70 -6.23 -5.03 5.15
C ALA A 70 -5.98 -6.53 5.12
N MET A 71 -5.49 -7.11 6.24
CA MET A 71 -5.12 -8.53 6.32
C MET A 71 -5.73 -9.20 7.59
N ASP A 72 -6.93 -8.80 7.96
CA ASP A 72 -7.61 -9.43 9.09
C ASP A 72 -7.84 -10.92 8.83
N ARG A 73 -7.54 -11.76 9.81
CA ARG A 73 -7.75 -13.21 9.81
C ARG A 73 -8.58 -13.71 10.98
N ASP A 74 -9.11 -12.78 11.77
CA ASP A 74 -9.91 -13.07 12.98
C ASP A 74 -11.41 -12.96 12.73
N LYS A 75 -11.82 -12.85 11.45
CA LYS A 75 -13.22 -12.66 11.03
C LYS A 75 -13.86 -11.40 11.62
N ARG A 76 -13.07 -10.35 11.79
CA ARG A 76 -13.53 -9.03 12.20
C ARG A 76 -13.96 -8.23 10.97
N TRP A 77 -15.18 -8.45 10.55
CA TRP A 77 -15.72 -7.89 9.30
C TRP A 77 -15.69 -6.37 9.28
N GLU A 78 -15.84 -5.73 10.43
CA GLU A 78 -15.71 -4.28 10.59
C GLU A 78 -14.31 -3.76 10.22
N ARG A 79 -13.24 -4.56 10.41
CA ARG A 79 -11.89 -4.22 9.97
C ARG A 79 -11.71 -4.43 8.48
N VAL A 80 -12.22 -5.54 7.98
CA VAL A 80 -12.20 -5.87 6.55
C VAL A 80 -12.89 -4.80 5.73
N GLU A 81 -14.04 -4.31 6.22
CA GLU A 81 -14.81 -3.25 5.58
C GLU A 81 -14.00 -1.95 5.46
N VAL A 82 -13.24 -1.57 6.49
CA VAL A 82 -12.36 -0.39 6.45
C VAL A 82 -11.31 -0.52 5.34
N GLY A 83 -10.64 -1.65 5.26
CA GLY A 83 -9.65 -1.91 4.20
C GLY A 83 -10.27 -1.93 2.80
N LEU A 84 -11.40 -2.59 2.65
CA LEU A 84 -12.14 -2.69 1.39
C LEU A 84 -12.62 -1.30 0.91
N ASN A 85 -13.24 -0.53 1.79
CA ASN A 85 -13.72 0.81 1.47
C ASN A 85 -12.57 1.76 1.07
N ALA A 86 -11.41 1.63 1.69
CA ALA A 86 -10.23 2.38 1.27
C ALA A 86 -9.86 2.09 -0.19
N MET A 87 -9.80 0.82 -0.57
CA MET A 87 -9.36 0.40 -1.90
C MET A 87 -10.42 0.61 -2.99
N CYS A 88 -11.70 0.36 -2.69
CA CYS A 88 -12.78 0.39 -3.68
C CYS A 88 -13.51 1.74 -3.75
N VAL A 89 -13.68 2.41 -2.62
CA VAL A 89 -14.43 3.66 -2.52
C VAL A 89 -13.52 4.87 -2.33
N GLY A 90 -12.36 4.68 -1.71
CA GLY A 90 -11.44 5.75 -1.36
C GLY A 90 -11.81 6.42 -0.05
N ASP A 91 -12.31 5.65 0.90
CA ASP A 91 -12.62 6.11 2.24
C ASP A 91 -11.37 6.14 3.12
N GLY A 92 -10.90 7.33 3.46
CA GLY A 92 -9.70 7.55 4.26
C GLY A 92 -9.17 8.98 4.16
N GLU A 93 -8.06 9.24 4.82
CA GLU A 93 -7.37 10.54 4.75
C GLU A 93 -6.67 10.70 3.40
N GLU A 94 -7.01 11.75 2.68
CA GLU A 94 -6.34 12.08 1.42
C GLU A 94 -4.92 12.61 1.67
N SER A 95 -3.97 12.17 0.84
CA SER A 95 -2.57 12.58 0.90
C SER A 95 -1.94 12.62 -0.48
N THR A 96 -1.12 13.64 -0.72
CA THR A 96 -0.25 13.74 -1.90
C THR A 96 1.19 13.28 -1.61
N ASP A 97 1.53 13.12 -0.33
CA ASP A 97 2.85 12.66 0.13
C ASP A 97 2.68 11.56 1.18
N PRO A 98 2.65 10.29 0.76
CA PRO A 98 2.40 9.18 1.67
C PRO A 98 3.50 9.01 2.72
N VAL A 99 4.76 9.33 2.41
CA VAL A 99 5.86 9.23 3.37
C VAL A 99 5.65 10.21 4.52
N LYS A 100 5.34 11.46 4.20
CA LYS A 100 5.06 12.49 5.18
C LYS A 100 3.86 12.12 6.06
N THR A 101 2.76 11.69 5.44
CA THR A 101 1.55 11.31 6.17
C THR A 101 1.78 10.12 7.10
N ILE A 102 2.53 9.11 6.68
CA ILE A 102 2.89 7.97 7.54
C ILE A 102 3.68 8.45 8.76
N LYS A 103 4.65 9.34 8.58
CA LYS A 103 5.45 9.91 9.69
C LYS A 103 4.57 10.71 10.66
N GLU A 104 3.66 11.54 10.15
CA GLU A 104 2.70 12.28 10.97
C GLU A 104 1.80 11.37 11.79
N ARG A 105 1.42 10.20 11.23
CA ARG A 105 0.67 9.18 11.95
C ARG A 105 1.49 8.53 13.06
N TYR A 106 2.79 8.31 12.84
CA TYR A 106 3.69 7.83 13.89
C TYR A 106 3.78 8.81 15.05
N ASP A 107 3.83 10.11 14.78
CA ASP A 107 3.85 11.17 15.80
C ASP A 107 2.54 11.21 16.61
N LYS A 108 1.44 10.80 16.01
CA LYS A 108 0.13 10.65 16.68
C LYS A 108 -0.03 9.31 17.42
N GLY A 109 1.01 8.48 17.48
CA GLY A 109 1.03 7.20 18.20
C GLY A 109 0.58 5.99 17.38
N GLU A 110 0.30 6.13 16.07
CA GLU A 110 0.05 4.99 15.20
C GLU A 110 1.37 4.29 14.84
N ASN A 111 1.27 3.06 14.37
CA ASN A 111 2.37 2.31 13.80
C ASN A 111 1.90 1.61 12.52
N ASP A 112 2.80 0.95 11.81
CA ASP A 112 2.51 0.35 10.49
C ASP A 112 1.35 -0.63 10.53
N GLU A 113 1.25 -1.46 11.58
CA GLU A 113 0.18 -2.46 11.72
C GLU A 113 -1.20 -1.82 11.77
N PHE A 114 -1.33 -0.70 12.47
CA PHE A 114 -2.59 -0.03 12.77
C PHE A 114 -2.85 1.24 11.96
N LEU A 115 -2.09 1.49 10.90
CA LEU A 115 -2.31 2.64 10.04
C LEU A 115 -3.75 2.63 9.50
N LYS A 116 -4.51 3.63 9.87
CA LYS A 116 -5.82 3.89 9.27
C LYS A 116 -5.63 4.29 7.80
N PRO A 117 -6.61 4.04 6.94
CA PRO A 117 -6.48 4.29 5.52
C PRO A 117 -5.97 5.67 5.14
N ILE A 118 -4.98 5.70 4.27
CA ILE A 118 -4.45 6.89 3.61
C ILE A 118 -4.72 6.72 2.11
N ILE A 119 -5.36 7.69 1.50
CA ILE A 119 -5.76 7.68 0.09
C ILE A 119 -4.82 8.60 -0.68
N VAL A 120 -4.03 8.03 -1.58
CA VAL A 120 -3.01 8.74 -2.35
C VAL A 120 -3.45 8.94 -3.79
N GLY A 121 -3.96 7.90 -4.43
CA GLY A 121 -4.47 7.95 -5.81
C GLY A 121 -5.89 8.49 -5.91
N GLY A 122 -6.24 9.02 -7.08
CA GLY A 122 -7.60 9.50 -7.39
C GLY A 122 -8.60 8.37 -7.66
N LYS A 123 -9.77 8.73 -8.18
CA LYS A 123 -10.85 7.78 -8.49
C LYS A 123 -10.47 6.68 -9.48
N GLU A 124 -9.53 6.99 -10.39
CA GLU A 124 -8.98 6.05 -11.38
C GLU A 124 -8.20 4.90 -10.74
N ALA A 125 -7.65 5.12 -9.55
CA ALA A 125 -6.87 4.13 -8.79
C ALA A 125 -7.72 3.24 -7.88
N ARG A 126 -9.06 3.33 -7.94
CA ARG A 126 -9.96 2.46 -7.18
C ARG A 126 -10.10 1.10 -7.84
N ILE A 127 -10.23 0.06 -7.03
CA ILE A 127 -10.53 -1.29 -7.51
C ILE A 127 -11.94 -1.34 -8.08
N LYS A 128 -12.09 -1.79 -9.35
CA LYS A 128 -13.36 -1.72 -10.11
C LYS A 128 -13.91 -3.08 -10.57
N GLY A 129 -13.36 -4.18 -10.14
CA GLY A 129 -13.93 -5.51 -10.33
C GLY A 129 -13.80 -6.16 -11.70
N LYS A 130 -12.97 -5.62 -12.61
CA LYS A 130 -12.60 -6.28 -13.87
C LYS A 130 -11.11 -6.09 -14.14
N PHE A 131 -10.33 -7.15 -14.23
CA PHE A 131 -8.93 -7.15 -14.64
C PHE A 131 -7.94 -6.52 -13.63
N GLU A 132 -7.94 -7.02 -12.41
CA GLU A 132 -7.03 -6.52 -11.40
C GLU A 132 -6.14 -7.63 -10.86
N LEU A 133 -4.84 -7.37 -10.81
CA LEU A 133 -3.84 -8.23 -10.22
C LEU A 133 -3.38 -7.62 -8.89
N TYR A 134 -3.33 -8.43 -7.85
CA TYR A 134 -2.94 -8.00 -6.52
C TYR A 134 -1.57 -8.52 -6.13
N ALA A 135 -0.75 -7.65 -5.56
CA ALA A 135 0.51 -8.01 -4.94
C ALA A 135 0.55 -7.49 -3.50
N TYR A 136 1.15 -8.27 -2.61
CA TYR A 136 1.25 -7.97 -1.19
C TYR A 136 2.69 -7.65 -0.79
N CYS A 137 2.82 -6.73 0.13
CA CYS A 137 4.09 -6.46 0.82
C CYS A 137 4.05 -6.94 2.26
#